data_5af9bd7f024f8af2286f46323d7128c5
#
_entry.id   5af9bd7f024f8af2286f46323d7128c5
#
_cell.length_a   1.000
_cell.length_b   1.000
_cell.length_c   1.000
_cell.angle_alpha   90.00
_cell.angle_beta   90.00
_cell.angle_gamma   90.00
#
_symmetry.space_group_name_H-M   'P 1'
#
loop_
_entity.id
_entity.type
_entity.pdbx_description
1 polymer ?
#
loop_
_entity_poly.entity_id
_entity_poly.type
_entity_poly.pdbx_seq_one_letter_code
_entity_poly.pdbx_strand_id
1 'polypeptide(L)'
;HFLAFAELVKSKGHIFSYLTNGSQTVEYYQTLSKYSDGMILSYHPEYADVNHFVSILQNVSGLKGVNVMFTPENFDNMLTIAETLYNASTTVAIWPKVVLDKQEGSYTNNPGDYSAEQLKTIKEWKFLRNLPDQKLHRGKLLLDGVEISANELIMSGKNNHLGWKCWAGIDMICIDHWGDIYRSDCLYGGKLGTLEQYVLPTDPIVCGNSKCTCLSDIYLKKVS
;
A
#
# COMPACT_ATOMS: atom_id res chain seq x y z
N HIS A 1 3.37 -21.56 -7.49
CA HIS A 1 4.69 -20.97 -7.15
C HIS A 1 4.60 -20.00 -5.96
N PHE A 2 3.57 -19.10 -5.87
CA PHE A 2 3.48 -18.10 -4.80
C PHE A 2 3.30 -18.71 -3.41
N LEU A 3 2.53 -19.78 -3.26
CA LEU A 3 2.39 -20.50 -1.98
C LEU A 3 3.72 -21.08 -1.49
N ALA A 4 4.49 -21.70 -2.38
CA ALA A 4 5.80 -22.25 -2.05
C ALA A 4 6.80 -21.12 -1.65
N PHE A 5 6.71 -19.95 -2.29
CA PHE A 5 7.49 -18.78 -1.91
C PHE A 5 7.10 -18.28 -0.50
N ALA A 6 5.81 -18.16 -0.21
CA ALA A 6 5.32 -17.73 1.11
C ALA A 6 5.79 -18.70 2.22
N GLU A 7 5.69 -20.00 1.98
CA GLU A 7 6.17 -21.05 2.87
C GLU A 7 7.69 -20.93 3.12
N LEU A 8 8.48 -20.74 2.06
CA LEU A 8 9.93 -20.55 2.18
C LEU A 8 10.29 -19.33 3.02
N VAL A 9 9.65 -18.17 2.75
CA VAL A 9 9.89 -16.92 3.50
C VAL A 9 9.59 -17.15 4.98
N LYS A 10 8.45 -17.79 5.28
CA LYS A 10 8.05 -18.08 6.65
C LYS A 10 9.00 -19.08 7.33
N SER A 11 9.46 -20.12 6.62
CA SER A 11 10.40 -21.11 7.13
C SER A 11 11.77 -20.51 7.51
N LYS A 12 12.12 -19.37 6.89
CA LYS A 12 13.34 -18.60 7.21
C LYS A 12 13.14 -17.60 8.36
N GLY A 13 11.99 -17.58 8.99
CA GLY A 13 11.68 -16.70 10.13
C GLY A 13 11.36 -15.24 9.75
N HIS A 14 11.14 -14.95 8.48
CA HIS A 14 10.78 -13.61 8.04
C HIS A 14 9.30 -13.31 8.26
N ILE A 15 8.98 -12.04 8.47
CA ILE A 15 7.60 -11.53 8.41
C ILE A 15 7.19 -11.45 6.96
N PHE A 16 6.06 -12.06 6.64
CA PHE A 16 5.51 -12.07 5.29
C PHE A 16 4.10 -11.49 5.27
N SER A 17 3.93 -10.41 4.55
CA SER A 17 2.62 -9.86 4.23
C SER A 17 2.51 -9.61 2.73
N TYR A 18 1.28 -9.62 2.21
CA TYR A 18 1.04 -9.47 0.78
C TYR A 18 -0.12 -8.54 0.47
N LEU A 19 -0.05 -7.93 -0.69
CA LEU A 19 -1.11 -7.15 -1.30
C LEU A 19 -1.72 -7.94 -2.46
N THR A 20 -3.05 -7.94 -2.57
CA THR A 20 -3.77 -8.67 -3.62
C THR A 20 -5.04 -7.92 -4.04
N ASN A 21 -5.46 -8.12 -5.29
CA ASN A 21 -6.75 -7.64 -5.79
C ASN A 21 -7.95 -8.53 -5.40
N GLY A 22 -7.73 -9.58 -4.61
CA GLY A 22 -8.79 -10.45 -4.14
C GLY A 22 -9.35 -11.42 -5.18
N SER A 23 -8.69 -11.63 -6.33
CA SER A 23 -9.23 -12.41 -7.45
C SER A 23 -9.17 -13.93 -7.29
N GLN A 24 -8.44 -14.44 -6.30
CA GLN A 24 -8.34 -15.88 -6.04
C GLN A 24 -9.49 -16.38 -5.15
N THR A 25 -9.66 -17.70 -5.07
CA THR A 25 -10.71 -18.31 -4.25
C THR A 25 -10.46 -18.13 -2.76
N VAL A 26 -11.49 -18.26 -1.95
CA VAL A 26 -11.40 -18.19 -0.48
C VAL A 26 -10.44 -19.26 0.05
N GLU A 27 -10.51 -20.49 -0.49
CA GLU A 27 -9.65 -21.61 -0.11
C GLU A 27 -8.17 -21.33 -0.39
N TYR A 28 -7.87 -20.63 -1.49
CA TYR A 28 -6.52 -20.20 -1.79
C TYR A 28 -6.00 -19.27 -0.70
N TYR A 29 -6.79 -18.26 -0.30
CA TYR A 29 -6.41 -17.32 0.76
C TYR A 29 -6.34 -17.98 2.13
N GLN A 30 -7.21 -18.94 2.44
CA GLN A 30 -7.12 -19.75 3.65
C GLN A 30 -5.80 -20.53 3.72
N THR A 31 -5.36 -21.06 2.59
CA THR A 31 -4.07 -21.76 2.52
C THR A 31 -2.90 -20.78 2.68
N LEU A 32 -2.94 -19.65 1.98
CA LEU A 32 -1.89 -18.64 2.05
C LEU A 32 -1.76 -17.99 3.44
N SER A 33 -2.88 -17.85 4.16
CA SER A 33 -2.89 -17.26 5.50
C SER A 33 -2.11 -18.08 6.53
N LYS A 34 -1.85 -19.36 6.29
CA LYS A 34 -1.01 -20.20 7.15
C LYS A 34 0.46 -19.77 7.12
N TYR A 35 0.88 -19.12 6.04
CA TYR A 35 2.25 -18.70 5.81
C TYR A 35 2.45 -17.18 5.88
N SER A 36 1.39 -16.42 6.13
CA SER A 36 1.45 -14.96 6.14
C SER A 36 1.09 -14.35 7.49
N ASP A 37 1.71 -13.21 7.79
CA ASP A 37 1.45 -12.42 8.99
C ASP A 37 0.36 -11.35 8.74
N GLY A 38 0.05 -11.06 7.48
CA GLY A 38 -1.00 -10.12 7.11
C GLY A 38 -1.33 -10.10 5.64
N MET A 39 -2.56 -9.68 5.34
CA MET A 39 -3.11 -9.55 4.01
C MET A 39 -3.71 -8.17 3.82
N ILE A 40 -3.38 -7.53 2.70
CA ILE A 40 -4.04 -6.31 2.25
C ILE A 40 -4.76 -6.60 0.93
N LEU A 41 -6.06 -6.41 0.93
CA LEU A 41 -6.89 -6.49 -0.26
C LEU A 41 -7.02 -5.10 -0.90
N SER A 42 -7.00 -5.01 -2.22
CA SER A 42 -7.32 -3.78 -2.96
C SER A 42 -8.64 -3.96 -3.67
N TYR A 43 -9.65 -3.21 -3.21
CA TYR A 43 -10.97 -3.20 -3.82
C TYR A 43 -11.01 -2.19 -4.97
N HIS A 44 -11.03 -2.70 -6.18
CA HIS A 44 -11.16 -1.94 -7.42
C HIS A 44 -12.59 -2.07 -7.93
N PRO A 45 -13.40 -1.02 -7.90
CA PRO A 45 -14.85 -1.10 -8.20
C PRO A 45 -15.16 -1.62 -9.61
N GLU A 46 -14.21 -1.51 -10.54
CA GLU A 46 -14.37 -1.95 -11.92
C GLU A 46 -14.37 -3.49 -12.07
N TYR A 47 -13.78 -4.21 -11.12
CA TYR A 47 -13.51 -5.64 -11.24
C TYR A 47 -13.86 -6.45 -9.99
N ALA A 48 -14.00 -5.79 -8.84
CA ALA A 48 -14.17 -6.48 -7.56
C ALA A 48 -15.64 -6.75 -7.25
N ASP A 49 -15.93 -7.95 -6.78
CA ASP A 49 -17.23 -8.32 -6.22
C ASP A 49 -17.18 -8.16 -4.69
N VAL A 50 -18.06 -7.30 -4.16
CA VAL A 50 -18.14 -7.02 -2.73
C VAL A 50 -18.49 -8.27 -1.91
N ASN A 51 -19.36 -9.15 -2.42
CA ASN A 51 -19.75 -10.38 -1.72
C ASN A 51 -18.58 -11.37 -1.63
N HIS A 52 -17.77 -11.43 -2.67
CA HIS A 52 -16.54 -12.23 -2.63
C HIS A 52 -15.54 -11.68 -1.60
N PHE A 53 -15.35 -10.37 -1.52
CA PHE A 53 -14.51 -9.73 -0.50
C PHE A 53 -15.04 -10.00 0.91
N VAL A 54 -16.37 -9.86 1.14
CA VAL A 54 -17.01 -10.23 2.41
C VAL A 54 -16.71 -11.68 2.76
N SER A 55 -16.84 -12.60 1.80
CA SER A 55 -16.53 -14.02 2.01
C SER A 55 -15.08 -14.24 2.42
N ILE A 56 -14.11 -13.57 1.78
CA ILE A 56 -12.70 -13.63 2.18
C ILE A 56 -12.53 -13.10 3.61
N LEU A 57 -13.11 -11.94 3.92
CA LEU A 57 -12.97 -11.31 5.24
C LEU A 57 -13.52 -12.15 6.37
N GLN A 58 -14.60 -12.92 6.13
CA GLN A 58 -15.24 -13.78 7.11
C GLN A 58 -14.52 -15.11 7.30
N ASN A 59 -13.94 -15.69 6.24
CA ASN A 59 -13.48 -17.06 6.22
C ASN A 59 -11.95 -17.22 6.23
N VAL A 60 -11.18 -16.16 5.98
CA VAL A 60 -9.72 -16.20 6.03
C VAL A 60 -9.25 -15.69 7.41
N SER A 61 -8.34 -16.39 8.05
CA SER A 61 -7.74 -15.99 9.33
C SER A 61 -6.63 -14.95 9.16
N GLY A 62 -6.24 -14.31 10.27
CA GLY A 62 -5.13 -13.36 10.32
C GLY A 62 -5.54 -11.90 10.16
N LEU A 63 -4.53 -11.02 10.19
CA LEU A 63 -4.71 -9.57 10.05
C LEU A 63 -5.07 -9.21 8.61
N LYS A 64 -6.13 -8.43 8.48
CA LYS A 64 -6.63 -8.00 7.17
C LYS A 64 -6.78 -6.50 7.10
N GLY A 65 -6.35 -5.96 5.96
CA GLY A 65 -6.65 -4.60 5.58
C GLY A 65 -7.31 -4.57 4.21
N VAL A 66 -8.16 -3.60 3.96
CA VAL A 66 -8.72 -3.37 2.62
C VAL A 66 -8.44 -1.93 2.21
N ASN A 67 -7.76 -1.76 1.09
CA ASN A 67 -7.69 -0.50 0.39
C ASN A 67 -8.94 -0.36 -0.48
N VAL A 68 -9.76 0.64 -0.25
CA VAL A 68 -10.92 0.97 -1.11
C VAL A 68 -10.55 2.15 -1.99
N MET A 69 -10.67 1.98 -3.30
CA MET A 69 -10.26 2.97 -4.30
C MET A 69 -11.37 3.99 -4.51
N PHE A 70 -11.13 5.24 -4.09
CA PHE A 70 -12.07 6.36 -4.24
C PHE A 70 -11.72 7.18 -5.46
N THR A 71 -12.75 7.50 -6.25
CA THR A 71 -12.72 8.61 -7.22
C THR A 71 -13.82 9.60 -6.88
N PRO A 72 -13.78 10.87 -7.35
CA PRO A 72 -14.83 11.84 -7.07
C PRO A 72 -16.23 11.35 -7.45
N GLU A 73 -16.33 10.66 -8.60
CA GLU A 73 -17.61 10.24 -9.20
C GLU A 73 -18.25 9.05 -8.45
N ASN A 74 -17.43 8.16 -7.88
CA ASN A 74 -17.94 6.95 -7.22
C ASN A 74 -17.88 7.03 -5.70
N PHE A 75 -17.62 8.20 -5.13
CA PHE A 75 -17.28 8.40 -3.74
C PHE A 75 -18.30 7.80 -2.76
N ASP A 76 -19.58 8.10 -2.93
CA ASP A 76 -20.67 7.64 -2.04
C ASP A 76 -20.88 6.12 -2.12
N ASN A 77 -20.74 5.55 -3.31
CA ASN A 77 -20.78 4.11 -3.49
C ASN A 77 -19.61 3.44 -2.75
N MET A 78 -18.42 4.01 -2.83
CA MET A 78 -17.24 3.48 -2.13
C MET A 78 -17.36 3.62 -0.61
N LEU A 79 -18.05 4.65 -0.09
CA LEU A 79 -18.36 4.74 1.33
C LEU A 79 -19.25 3.58 1.78
N THR A 80 -20.30 3.27 1.03
CA THR A 80 -21.20 2.16 1.30
C THR A 80 -20.48 0.82 1.29
N ILE A 81 -19.59 0.63 0.32
CA ILE A 81 -18.75 -0.57 0.23
C ILE A 81 -17.77 -0.65 1.41
N ALA A 82 -17.10 0.45 1.75
CA ALA A 82 -16.20 0.50 2.89
C ALA A 82 -16.90 0.11 4.20
N GLU A 83 -18.12 0.61 4.43
CA GLU A 83 -18.94 0.25 5.58
C GLU A 83 -19.33 -1.23 5.57
N THR A 84 -19.73 -1.76 4.42
CA THR A 84 -20.08 -3.19 4.24
C THR A 84 -18.89 -4.08 4.59
N LEU A 85 -17.71 -3.77 4.04
CA LEU A 85 -16.48 -4.54 4.30
C LEU A 85 -16.01 -4.40 5.76
N TYR A 86 -16.15 -3.22 6.36
CA TYR A 86 -15.81 -2.98 7.75
C TYR A 86 -16.68 -3.81 8.70
N ASN A 87 -17.97 -3.95 8.40
CA ASN A 87 -18.93 -4.72 9.20
C ASN A 87 -18.81 -6.24 8.97
N ALA A 88 -18.17 -6.68 7.89
CA ALA A 88 -17.99 -8.09 7.57
C ALA A 88 -17.06 -8.83 8.55
N SER A 89 -16.13 -8.14 9.20
CA SER A 89 -15.20 -8.77 10.13
C SER A 89 -14.70 -7.78 11.19
N THR A 90 -14.52 -8.26 12.42
CA THR A 90 -13.96 -7.47 13.53
C THR A 90 -12.43 -7.31 13.46
N THR A 91 -11.77 -8.04 12.57
CA THR A 91 -10.30 -8.03 12.40
C THR A 91 -9.85 -7.33 11.12
N VAL A 92 -10.70 -6.50 10.52
CA VAL A 92 -10.38 -5.76 9.29
C VAL A 92 -10.24 -4.26 9.57
N ALA A 93 -9.23 -3.64 8.96
CA ALA A 93 -9.13 -2.19 8.85
C ALA A 93 -9.36 -1.79 7.38
N ILE A 94 -10.13 -0.74 7.16
CA ILE A 94 -10.39 -0.21 5.82
C ILE A 94 -9.61 1.08 5.65
N TRP A 95 -8.86 1.19 4.57
CA TRP A 95 -8.11 2.39 4.22
C TRP A 95 -8.66 3.02 2.94
N PRO A 96 -8.99 4.30 2.97
CA PRO A 96 -9.37 5.02 1.76
C PRO A 96 -8.12 5.25 0.92
N LYS A 97 -8.21 4.95 -0.36
CA LYS A 97 -7.18 5.24 -1.35
C LYS A 97 -7.74 6.21 -2.37
N VAL A 98 -7.26 7.43 -2.33
CA VAL A 98 -7.55 8.43 -3.35
C VAL A 98 -6.89 7.98 -4.65
N VAL A 99 -7.67 7.79 -5.70
CA VAL A 99 -7.15 7.46 -7.04
C VAL A 99 -6.49 8.69 -7.63
N LEU A 100 -5.30 8.49 -8.18
CA LEU A 100 -4.51 9.55 -8.79
C LEU A 100 -4.58 9.38 -10.31
N ASP A 101 -4.86 10.46 -11.02
CA ASP A 101 -4.77 10.46 -12.48
C ASP A 101 -3.32 10.27 -12.92
N LYS A 102 -3.12 9.37 -13.86
CA LYS A 102 -1.83 9.14 -14.49
C LYS A 102 -1.73 10.07 -15.71
N GLN A 103 -0.94 11.12 -15.60
CA GLN A 103 -0.55 11.92 -16.76
C GLN A 103 0.88 11.58 -17.18
N GLU A 104 1.07 11.16 -18.45
CA GLU A 104 2.36 10.93 -19.14
C GLU A 104 3.53 10.51 -18.24
N GLY A 105 3.42 9.33 -17.63
CA GLY A 105 4.52 8.74 -16.86
C GLY A 105 4.64 9.19 -15.41
N SER A 106 3.83 10.13 -14.93
CA SER A 106 3.73 10.50 -13.52
C SER A 106 2.29 10.40 -13.02
N TYR A 107 2.12 10.01 -11.75
CA TYR A 107 0.84 10.15 -11.08
C TYR A 107 0.67 11.59 -10.65
N THR A 108 -0.34 12.27 -11.20
CA THR A 108 -0.74 13.59 -10.70
C THR A 108 -1.86 13.40 -9.68
N ASN A 109 -1.64 13.90 -8.49
CA ASN A 109 -2.70 14.03 -7.53
C ASN A 109 -3.41 15.36 -7.83
N ASN A 110 -4.69 15.30 -8.18
CA ASN A 110 -5.54 16.48 -8.31
C ASN A 110 -6.54 16.50 -7.16
N PRO A 111 -6.13 16.95 -5.95
CA PRO A 111 -7.06 17.11 -4.83
C PRO A 111 -8.23 18.04 -5.17
N GLY A 112 -8.05 18.91 -6.16
CA GLY A 112 -9.08 19.82 -6.65
C GLY A 112 -10.29 19.15 -7.32
N ASP A 113 -10.17 17.88 -7.71
CA ASP A 113 -11.27 17.12 -8.30
C ASP A 113 -12.25 16.60 -7.23
N TYR A 114 -11.80 16.54 -5.97
CA TYR A 114 -12.63 16.12 -4.83
C TYR A 114 -13.29 17.34 -4.18
N SER A 115 -14.56 17.20 -3.78
CA SER A 115 -15.23 18.25 -3.01
C SER A 115 -14.63 18.40 -1.62
N ALA A 116 -14.83 19.56 -0.99
CA ALA A 116 -14.37 19.82 0.37
C ALA A 116 -14.95 18.80 1.38
N GLU A 117 -16.19 18.34 1.15
CA GLU A 117 -16.83 17.34 1.99
C GLU A 117 -16.21 15.94 1.82
N GLN A 118 -15.89 15.55 0.58
CA GLN A 118 -15.19 14.31 0.28
C GLN A 118 -13.80 14.29 0.93
N LEU A 119 -13.05 15.38 0.81
CA LEU A 119 -11.73 15.51 1.44
C LEU A 119 -11.82 15.47 2.97
N LYS A 120 -12.84 16.10 3.55
CA LYS A 120 -13.12 16.06 5.00
C LYS A 120 -13.41 14.64 5.44
N THR A 121 -14.24 13.89 4.70
CA THR A 121 -14.57 12.49 4.99
C THR A 121 -13.34 11.60 4.98
N ILE A 122 -12.43 11.77 4.00
CA ILE A 122 -11.15 11.05 3.95
C ILE A 122 -10.27 11.39 5.16
N LYS A 123 -10.22 12.66 5.56
CA LYS A 123 -9.43 13.10 6.71
C LYS A 123 -9.99 12.57 8.05
N GLU A 124 -11.30 12.56 8.19
CA GLU A 124 -12.01 12.10 9.39
C GLU A 124 -12.42 10.62 9.30
N TRP A 125 -11.60 9.81 8.63
CA TRP A 125 -11.91 8.42 8.29
C TRP A 125 -12.22 7.56 9.52
N LYS A 126 -13.40 6.94 9.55
CA LYS A 126 -13.95 6.23 10.72
C LYS A 126 -13.82 4.70 10.67
N PHE A 127 -13.45 4.12 9.53
CA PHE A 127 -13.41 2.66 9.35
C PHE A 127 -12.04 2.04 9.68
N LEU A 128 -11.27 2.69 10.53
CA LEU A 128 -10.04 2.15 11.10
C LEU A 128 -10.37 1.37 12.38
N ARG A 129 -9.63 0.28 12.59
CA ARG A 129 -9.61 -0.43 13.87
C ARG A 129 -8.20 -0.40 14.44
N ASN A 130 -8.08 -0.21 15.73
CA ASN A 130 -6.83 -0.48 16.44
C ASN A 130 -6.72 -2.00 16.58
N LEU A 131 -6.12 -2.64 15.59
CA LEU A 131 -5.86 -4.05 15.63
C LEU A 131 -4.58 -4.25 16.46
N PRO A 132 -4.60 -5.10 17.51
CA PRO A 132 -3.41 -5.40 18.26
C PRO A 132 -2.40 -6.07 17.34
N ASP A 133 -1.11 -5.73 17.50
CA ASP A 133 0.01 -6.31 16.76
C ASP A 133 -0.07 -6.18 15.23
N GLN A 134 -0.44 -5.01 14.72
CA GLN A 134 -0.32 -4.74 13.28
C GLN A 134 1.15 -4.80 12.86
N LYS A 135 1.62 -6.02 12.54
CA LYS A 135 2.93 -6.24 11.90
C LYS A 135 2.99 -5.77 10.43
N LEU A 136 1.94 -5.12 9.96
CA LEU A 136 1.93 -4.42 8.68
C LEU A 136 2.71 -3.10 8.79
N HIS A 137 3.96 -3.21 9.22
CA HIS A 137 4.81 -2.06 9.49
C HIS A 137 5.24 -1.40 8.18
N ARG A 138 4.51 -0.39 7.79
CA ARG A 138 4.98 0.56 6.77
C ARG A 138 5.82 1.69 7.37
N GLY A 139 6.10 1.64 8.67
CA GLY A 139 6.72 2.75 9.39
C GLY A 139 5.74 3.86 9.75
N LYS A 140 6.26 4.96 10.30
CA LYS A 140 5.52 6.17 10.64
C LYS A 140 5.95 7.29 9.72
N LEU A 141 4.98 8.02 9.16
CA LEU A 141 5.24 9.29 8.48
C LEU A 141 5.20 10.40 9.53
N LEU A 142 6.30 11.10 9.68
CA LEU A 142 6.38 12.26 10.54
C LEU A 142 6.61 13.52 9.68
N LEU A 143 5.73 14.48 9.80
CA LEU A 143 5.90 15.82 9.24
C LEU A 143 6.04 16.82 10.37
N ASP A 144 7.19 17.46 10.48
CA ASP A 144 7.50 18.40 11.56
C ASP A 144 7.27 17.80 12.97
N GLY A 145 7.58 16.48 13.11
CA GLY A 145 7.40 15.74 14.36
C GLY A 145 5.97 15.23 14.63
N VAL A 146 5.01 15.56 13.77
CA VAL A 146 3.61 15.09 13.87
C VAL A 146 3.39 13.91 12.97
N GLU A 147 2.80 12.83 13.51
CA GLU A 147 2.43 11.66 12.72
C GLU A 147 1.25 11.99 11.81
N ILE A 148 1.42 11.73 10.50
CA ILE A 148 0.40 11.95 9.47
C ILE A 148 0.23 10.70 8.61
N SER A 149 -0.91 10.59 7.93
CA SER A 149 -1.14 9.53 6.95
C SER A 149 -0.48 9.85 5.61
N ALA A 150 -0.23 8.81 4.79
CA ALA A 150 0.25 8.98 3.42
C ALA A 150 -0.73 9.83 2.58
N ASN A 151 -2.05 9.64 2.78
CA ASN A 151 -3.06 10.44 2.11
C ASN A 151 -2.95 11.94 2.49
N GLU A 152 -2.79 12.25 3.78
CA GLU A 152 -2.62 13.65 4.22
C GLU A 152 -1.38 14.29 3.63
N LEU A 153 -0.25 13.55 3.59
CA LEU A 153 0.98 14.05 2.99
C LEU A 153 0.78 14.37 1.50
N ILE A 154 0.17 13.45 0.76
CA ILE A 154 -0.09 13.60 -0.67
C ILE A 154 -1.08 14.74 -0.92
N MET A 155 -2.21 14.77 -0.20
CA MET A 155 -3.27 15.76 -0.37
C MET A 155 -2.84 17.17 0.02
N SER A 156 -1.91 17.30 0.98
CA SER A 156 -1.34 18.60 1.33
C SER A 156 -0.26 19.09 0.36
N GLY A 157 0.09 18.29 -0.67
CA GLY A 157 1.16 18.61 -1.61
C GLY A 157 2.57 18.59 -1.02
N LYS A 158 2.71 18.12 0.23
CA LYS A 158 4.00 18.07 0.94
C LYS A 158 4.85 16.84 0.63
N ASN A 159 4.45 16.06 -0.38
CA ASN A 159 5.18 14.89 -0.87
C ASN A 159 6.24 15.21 -1.92
N ASN A 160 6.69 16.44 -2.02
CA ASN A 160 7.80 16.87 -2.87
C ASN A 160 9.13 16.68 -2.14
N HIS A 161 9.95 15.75 -2.63
CA HIS A 161 11.27 15.45 -2.05
C HIS A 161 12.39 15.63 -3.07
N LEU A 162 12.16 16.46 -4.11
CA LEU A 162 13.17 16.78 -5.10
C LEU A 162 14.43 17.34 -4.41
N GLY A 163 15.58 16.75 -4.71
CA GLY A 163 16.87 17.15 -4.11
C GLY A 163 17.16 16.56 -2.74
N TRP A 164 16.21 15.87 -2.09
CA TRP A 164 16.43 15.24 -0.80
C TRP A 164 17.18 13.91 -0.93
N LYS A 165 17.99 13.57 0.05
CA LYS A 165 18.58 12.22 0.16
C LYS A 165 17.50 11.22 0.53
N CYS A 166 17.36 10.14 -0.25
CA CYS A 166 16.39 9.06 -0.07
C CYS A 166 17.12 7.73 0.11
N TRP A 167 16.70 6.94 1.12
CA TRP A 167 17.31 5.64 1.43
C TRP A 167 16.75 4.48 0.60
N ALA A 168 16.22 4.78 -0.57
CA ALA A 168 15.83 3.79 -1.57
C ALA A 168 17.01 2.88 -1.96
N GLY A 169 16.81 1.59 -1.95
CA GLY A 169 17.85 0.58 -2.20
C GLY A 169 18.65 0.17 -0.96
N ILE A 170 18.54 0.91 0.16
CA ILE A 170 19.18 0.61 1.44
C ILE A 170 18.14 0.05 2.43
N ASP A 171 17.10 0.83 2.72
CA ASP A 171 16.04 0.44 3.65
C ASP A 171 14.98 -0.46 2.98
N MET A 172 14.87 -0.40 1.66
CA MET A 172 13.93 -1.19 0.86
C MET A 172 14.47 -1.38 -0.56
N ILE A 173 14.19 -2.53 -1.12
CA ILE A 173 14.35 -2.82 -2.56
C ILE A 173 13.00 -3.25 -3.14
N CYS A 174 12.82 -3.04 -4.44
CA CYS A 174 11.71 -3.57 -5.21
C CYS A 174 12.22 -4.66 -6.14
N ILE A 175 11.54 -5.81 -6.16
CA ILE A 175 11.83 -6.92 -7.08
C ILE A 175 10.59 -7.09 -7.96
N ASP A 176 10.75 -6.97 -9.26
CA ASP A 176 9.64 -7.15 -10.18
C ASP A 176 9.37 -8.63 -10.51
N HIS A 177 8.35 -8.88 -11.31
CA HIS A 177 7.95 -10.24 -11.70
C HIS A 177 8.93 -10.95 -12.67
N TRP A 178 9.91 -10.23 -13.19
CA TRP A 178 11.01 -10.78 -13.99
C TRP A 178 12.23 -11.14 -13.13
N GLY A 179 12.23 -10.75 -11.85
CA GLY A 179 13.36 -10.92 -10.95
C GLY A 179 14.39 -9.79 -11.05
N ASP A 180 14.02 -8.69 -11.68
CA ASP A 180 14.83 -7.49 -11.72
C ASP A 180 14.73 -6.73 -10.41
N ILE A 181 15.85 -6.29 -9.88
CA ILE A 181 15.95 -5.60 -8.59
C ILE A 181 16.16 -4.10 -8.84
N TYR A 182 15.32 -3.29 -8.22
CA TYR A 182 15.36 -1.83 -8.27
C TYR A 182 15.51 -1.23 -6.87
N ARG A 183 15.97 0.00 -6.80
CA ARG A 183 16.09 0.73 -5.52
C ARG A 183 14.75 0.87 -4.80
N SER A 184 13.66 1.06 -5.55
CA SER A 184 12.33 1.32 -4.99
C SER A 184 11.25 1.15 -6.05
N ASP A 185 10.00 1.22 -5.64
CA ASP A 185 8.81 1.09 -6.48
C ASP A 185 8.66 2.26 -7.48
N CYS A 186 9.20 3.46 -7.16
CA CYS A 186 9.22 4.58 -8.10
C CYS A 186 10.26 4.42 -9.24
N LEU A 187 11.06 3.37 -9.22
CA LEU A 187 12.11 3.02 -10.18
C LEU A 187 13.22 4.09 -10.34
N TYR A 188 13.19 5.15 -9.54
CA TYR A 188 14.22 6.19 -9.59
C TYR A 188 15.57 5.65 -9.10
N GLY A 189 16.64 5.97 -9.83
CA GLY A 189 17.97 5.43 -9.57
C GLY A 189 18.24 4.09 -10.27
N GLY A 190 17.25 3.57 -11.01
CA GLY A 190 17.41 2.44 -11.93
C GLY A 190 17.55 1.07 -11.29
N LYS A 191 17.91 0.13 -12.13
CA LYS A 191 18.07 -1.29 -11.82
C LYS A 191 19.39 -1.54 -11.08
N LEU A 192 19.32 -2.34 -10.02
CA LEU A 192 20.49 -2.77 -9.22
C LEU A 192 21.05 -4.11 -9.69
N GLY A 193 20.30 -4.86 -10.49
CA GLY A 193 20.66 -6.17 -11.01
C GLY A 193 19.47 -7.10 -11.11
N THR A 194 19.73 -8.40 -11.05
CA THR A 194 18.75 -9.48 -11.03
C THR A 194 18.91 -10.34 -9.77
N LEU A 195 17.97 -11.27 -9.53
CA LEU A 195 18.08 -12.22 -8.42
C LEU A 195 19.38 -13.03 -8.42
N GLU A 196 19.96 -13.29 -9.61
CA GLU A 196 21.21 -14.04 -9.74
C GLU A 196 22.45 -13.16 -9.50
N GLN A 197 22.37 -11.87 -9.86
CA GLN A 197 23.50 -10.95 -9.74
C GLN A 197 23.03 -9.52 -9.51
N TYR A 198 23.31 -8.98 -8.34
CA TYR A 198 22.96 -7.61 -7.95
C TYR A 198 23.99 -6.99 -7.02
N VAL A 199 23.97 -5.66 -6.98
CA VAL A 199 24.78 -4.88 -6.04
C VAL A 199 23.85 -3.91 -5.29
N LEU A 200 23.78 -4.06 -3.98
CA LEU A 200 23.03 -3.13 -3.12
C LEU A 200 23.86 -1.86 -2.89
N PRO A 201 23.25 -0.68 -2.98
CA PRO A 201 23.93 0.57 -2.70
C PRO A 201 24.20 0.72 -1.20
N THR A 202 25.29 1.39 -0.87
CA THR A 202 25.66 1.77 0.50
C THR A 202 25.24 3.18 0.87
N ASP A 203 24.98 4.01 -0.15
CA ASP A 203 24.70 5.42 0.01
C ASP A 203 23.28 5.79 -0.47
N PRO A 204 22.62 6.75 0.22
CA PRO A 204 21.34 7.26 -0.21
C PRO A 204 21.44 7.96 -1.56
N ILE A 205 20.35 7.89 -2.33
CA ILE A 205 20.25 8.60 -3.61
C ILE A 205 19.63 9.97 -3.42
N VAL A 206 20.07 10.96 -4.18
CA VAL A 206 19.38 12.25 -4.25
C VAL A 206 18.13 12.07 -5.10
N CYS A 207 16.95 12.34 -4.52
CA CYS A 207 15.66 12.16 -5.18
C CYS A 207 15.51 13.16 -6.34
N GLY A 208 15.21 12.66 -7.52
CA GLY A 208 14.94 13.46 -8.72
C GLY A 208 13.45 13.66 -9.00
N ASN A 209 12.58 13.04 -8.20
CA ASN A 209 11.13 13.13 -8.38
C ASN A 209 10.55 14.32 -7.60
N SER A 210 9.76 15.14 -8.25
CA SER A 210 9.04 16.25 -7.62
C SER A 210 7.83 15.79 -6.80
N LYS A 211 7.39 14.53 -6.96
CA LYS A 211 6.28 13.94 -6.21
C LYS A 211 6.60 12.51 -5.81
N CYS A 212 6.41 12.19 -4.54
CA CYS A 212 6.52 10.84 -4.01
C CYS A 212 5.11 10.31 -3.74
N THR A 213 4.61 9.43 -4.62
CA THR A 213 3.24 8.92 -4.58
C THR A 213 3.15 7.41 -4.38
N CYS A 214 4.27 6.70 -4.53
CA CYS A 214 4.32 5.26 -4.27
C CYS A 214 4.16 5.00 -2.77
N LEU A 215 3.16 4.21 -2.41
CA LEU A 215 2.78 3.97 -1.01
C LEU A 215 3.85 3.27 -0.18
N SER A 216 4.73 2.50 -0.82
CA SER A 216 5.90 1.90 -0.18
C SER A 216 7.02 2.93 0.01
N ASP A 217 7.36 3.66 -1.04
CA ASP A 217 8.49 4.60 -1.06
C ASP A 217 8.26 5.84 -0.18
N ILE A 218 6.99 6.22 0.01
CA ILE A 218 6.64 7.39 0.81
C ILE A 218 7.11 7.26 2.27
N TYR A 219 7.19 6.02 2.77
CA TYR A 219 7.65 5.70 4.13
C TYR A 219 9.17 5.58 4.27
N LEU A 220 9.91 5.60 3.18
CA LEU A 220 11.37 5.55 3.23
C LEU A 220 11.92 6.80 3.92
N LYS A 221 13.03 6.64 4.63
CA LYS A 221 13.76 7.77 5.20
C LYS A 221 14.18 8.75 4.10
N LYS A 222 13.90 10.02 4.32
CA LYS A 222 14.30 11.14 3.46
C LYS A 222 14.82 12.29 4.31
N VAL A 223 15.87 12.95 3.82
CA VAL A 223 16.52 14.07 4.51
C VAL A 223 16.86 15.14 3.47
N SER A 224 16.43 16.38 3.75
CA SER A 224 16.79 17.58 2.96
C SER A 224 18.23 17.99 3.11
#